data_ff2138875294b472ef46cbda7b1ea99c
#
_entry.id   ff2138875294b472ef46cbda7b1ea99c
#
_cell.length_a   1.000
_cell.length_b   1.000
_cell.length_c   1.000
_cell.angle_alpha   90.00
_cell.angle_beta   90.00
_cell.angle_gamma   90.00
#
_symmetry.space_group_name_H-M   'P 1'
#
loop_
_entity.id
_entity.type
_entity.pdbx_description
1 polymer ?
#
loop_
_entity_poly.entity_id
_entity_poly.type
_entity_poly.pdbx_seq_one_letter_code
_entity_poly.pdbx_strand_id
1 'polypeptide(L)'
;MFENEPDGATPVDDDEADDLIPAHIRTRSELNVWEQENILIAAAWAETVKKSLLEEEQIRTLHKRMFDKTWKWAGKYRQSDKNIGVPWPNVQVEIRKLLDDAAFWIENETFSVDEFAVRMHHRLVLIHPFPNGNGRHARL
;
A
#
# COMPACT_ATOMS: atom_id res chain seq x y z
N MET A 1 2.71 20.44 -7.24
CA MET A 1 2.42 19.61 -8.43
C MET A 1 0.96 19.11 -8.45
N PHE A 2 0.48 18.54 -7.40
CA PHE A 2 -0.91 18.07 -7.31
C PHE A 2 -1.71 18.96 -6.35
N GLU A 3 -2.21 20.07 -6.91
CA GLU A 3 -3.08 20.96 -6.18
C GLU A 3 -4.47 20.32 -6.01
N ASN A 4 -5.17 20.65 -4.92
CA ASN A 4 -6.50 20.14 -4.60
C ASN A 4 -6.55 18.62 -4.33
N GLU A 5 -5.66 18.15 -3.45
CA GLU A 5 -5.77 16.80 -2.90
C GLU A 5 -7.14 16.61 -2.21
N PRO A 6 -7.80 15.45 -2.38
CA PRO A 6 -9.05 15.18 -1.66
C PRO A 6 -8.86 15.21 -0.14
N ASP A 7 -9.88 15.60 0.61
CA ASP A 7 -9.86 15.54 2.07
C ASP A 7 -9.53 14.13 2.56
N GLY A 8 -8.60 14.04 3.51
CA GLY A 8 -8.16 12.76 4.06
C GLY A 8 -7.13 12.01 3.24
N ALA A 9 -6.76 12.51 2.07
CA ALA A 9 -5.67 11.92 1.29
C ALA A 9 -4.31 12.16 1.96
N THR A 10 -3.39 11.21 1.83
CA THR A 10 -2.00 11.40 2.25
C THR A 10 -1.29 12.24 1.21
N PRO A 11 -0.76 13.42 1.60
CA PRO A 11 -0.04 14.25 0.64
C PRO A 11 1.24 13.59 0.17
N VAL A 12 1.62 13.86 -1.09
CA VAL A 12 2.88 13.42 -1.68
C VAL A 12 3.93 14.50 -1.40
N ASP A 13 5.02 14.12 -0.75
CA ASP A 13 6.14 15.02 -0.51
C ASP A 13 6.86 15.37 -1.82
N ASP A 14 7.52 16.52 -1.88
CA ASP A 14 8.22 16.97 -3.09
C ASP A 14 9.24 15.95 -3.59
N ASP A 15 10.01 15.35 -2.69
CA ASP A 15 10.99 14.31 -3.03
C ASP A 15 10.32 13.06 -3.61
N GLU A 16 9.13 12.72 -3.14
CA GLU A 16 8.35 11.60 -3.66
C GLU A 16 7.72 11.92 -5.01
N ALA A 17 7.32 13.18 -5.23
CA ALA A 17 6.77 13.64 -6.50
C ALA A 17 7.79 13.54 -7.63
N ASP A 18 9.08 13.72 -7.34
CA ASP A 18 10.17 13.56 -8.32
C ASP A 18 10.32 12.11 -8.80
N ASP A 19 9.77 11.16 -8.07
CA ASP A 19 9.78 9.74 -8.43
C ASP A 19 8.66 9.32 -9.38
N LEU A 20 7.86 10.26 -9.89
CA LEU A 20 6.85 9.97 -10.89
C LEU A 20 7.50 9.55 -12.20
N ILE A 21 7.18 8.34 -12.68
CA ILE A 21 7.79 7.76 -13.88
C ILE A 21 7.29 8.40 -15.17
N PRO A 22 5.95 8.55 -15.40
CA PRO A 22 5.46 9.13 -16.64
C PRO A 22 5.66 10.65 -16.67
N ALA A 23 6.57 11.12 -17.52
CA ALA A 23 6.89 12.55 -17.65
C ALA A 23 5.76 13.40 -18.23
N HIS A 24 4.80 12.78 -18.93
CA HIS A 24 3.68 13.48 -19.59
C HIS A 24 2.51 13.80 -18.66
N ILE A 25 2.50 13.23 -17.44
CA ILE A 25 1.41 13.47 -16.48
C ILE A 25 1.62 14.84 -15.82
N ARG A 26 0.60 15.68 -15.89
CA ARG A 26 0.60 17.04 -15.35
C ARG A 26 -0.55 17.32 -14.40
N THR A 27 -1.63 16.54 -14.47
CA THR A 27 -2.84 16.76 -13.68
C THR A 27 -3.14 15.56 -12.79
N ARG A 28 -3.88 15.81 -11.69
CA ARG A 28 -4.35 14.75 -10.80
C ARG A 28 -5.26 13.78 -11.55
N SER A 29 -6.09 14.26 -12.46
CA SER A 29 -6.99 13.43 -13.26
C SER A 29 -6.22 12.43 -14.12
N GLU A 30 -5.18 12.88 -14.81
CA GLU A 30 -4.31 12.00 -15.60
C GLU A 30 -3.60 10.96 -14.73
N LEU A 31 -3.11 11.38 -13.58
CA LEU A 31 -2.46 10.49 -12.62
C LEU A 31 -3.42 9.42 -12.12
N ASN A 32 -4.64 9.78 -11.77
CA ASN A 32 -5.64 8.83 -11.28
C ASN A 32 -5.96 7.75 -12.31
N VAL A 33 -6.12 8.12 -13.57
CA VAL A 33 -6.36 7.17 -14.66
C VAL A 33 -5.18 6.22 -14.83
N TRP A 34 -3.97 6.75 -14.83
CA TRP A 34 -2.75 5.96 -14.97
C TRP A 34 -2.56 4.97 -13.82
N GLU A 35 -2.75 5.43 -12.59
CA GLU A 35 -2.66 4.57 -11.40
C GLU A 35 -3.73 3.50 -11.41
N GLN A 36 -4.96 3.83 -11.79
CA GLN A 36 -6.04 2.85 -11.83
C GLN A 36 -5.75 1.70 -12.79
N GLU A 37 -5.22 1.99 -13.97
CA GLU A 37 -4.81 0.96 -14.93
C GLU A 37 -3.72 0.06 -14.35
N ASN A 38 -2.71 0.65 -13.72
CA ASN A 38 -1.63 -0.08 -13.06
C ASN A 38 -2.18 -0.99 -11.95
N ILE A 39 -3.11 -0.49 -11.14
CA ILE A 39 -3.74 -1.26 -10.05
C ILE A 39 -4.59 -2.42 -10.59
N LEU A 40 -5.33 -2.24 -11.67
CA LEU A 40 -6.12 -3.32 -12.28
C LEU A 40 -5.24 -4.49 -12.72
N ILE A 41 -4.08 -4.21 -13.31
CA ILE A 41 -3.12 -5.24 -13.68
C ILE A 41 -2.61 -5.99 -12.44
N ALA A 42 -2.31 -5.26 -11.37
CA ALA A 42 -1.86 -5.84 -10.11
C ALA A 42 -2.93 -6.71 -9.45
N ALA A 43 -4.19 -6.26 -9.47
CA ALA A 43 -5.30 -7.02 -8.92
C ALA A 43 -5.49 -8.36 -9.65
N ALA A 44 -5.38 -8.37 -10.97
CA ALA A 44 -5.44 -9.59 -11.76
C ALA A 44 -4.28 -10.53 -11.42
N TRP A 45 -3.09 -10.01 -11.24
CA TRP A 45 -1.94 -10.80 -10.79
C TRP A 45 -2.18 -11.41 -9.41
N ALA A 46 -2.74 -10.65 -8.46
CA ALA A 46 -2.99 -11.11 -7.10
C ALA A 46 -3.90 -12.33 -7.05
N GLU A 47 -4.88 -12.42 -7.96
CA GLU A 47 -5.76 -13.59 -8.07
C GLU A 47 -5.05 -14.85 -8.54
N THR A 48 -3.89 -14.71 -9.19
CA THR A 48 -3.11 -15.85 -9.72
C THR A 48 -2.02 -16.33 -8.76
N VAL A 49 -1.74 -15.59 -7.68
CA VAL A 49 -0.66 -15.90 -6.75
C VAL A 49 -0.97 -17.15 -5.95
N LYS A 50 -0.06 -18.11 -5.98
CA LYS A 50 -0.17 -19.37 -5.22
C LYS A 50 0.39 -19.29 -3.81
N LYS A 51 1.27 -18.30 -3.55
CA LYS A 51 1.82 -18.04 -2.23
C LYS A 51 0.89 -17.15 -1.43
N SER A 52 0.96 -17.23 -0.11
CA SER A 52 0.18 -16.36 0.76
C SER A 52 0.57 -14.89 0.57
N LEU A 53 -0.44 -14.02 0.36
CA LEU A 53 -0.24 -12.58 0.35
C LEU A 53 0.11 -12.01 1.73
N LEU A 54 0.08 -12.84 2.77
CA LEU A 54 0.40 -12.47 4.15
C LEU A 54 1.89 -12.66 4.49
N GLU A 55 2.73 -12.89 3.51
CA GLU A 55 4.19 -12.84 3.66
C GLU A 55 4.68 -11.41 3.36
N GLU A 56 5.67 -10.93 4.11
CA GLU A 56 6.20 -9.56 3.95
C GLU A 56 6.63 -9.28 2.51
N GLU A 57 7.29 -10.22 1.87
CA GLU A 57 7.70 -10.11 0.47
C GLU A 57 6.48 -9.89 -0.44
N GLN A 58 5.39 -10.61 -0.21
CA GLN A 58 4.19 -10.50 -1.04
C GLN A 58 3.43 -9.19 -0.80
N ILE A 59 3.41 -8.70 0.42
CA ILE A 59 2.83 -7.40 0.74
C ILE A 59 3.56 -6.29 -0.03
N ARG A 60 4.88 -6.30 -0.05
CA ARG A 60 5.68 -5.34 -0.79
C ARG A 60 5.53 -5.53 -2.30
N THR A 61 5.51 -6.76 -2.77
CA THR A 61 5.35 -7.09 -4.19
C THR A 61 3.99 -6.63 -4.72
N LEU A 62 2.92 -6.81 -3.96
CA LEU A 62 1.59 -6.32 -4.35
C LEU A 62 1.61 -4.80 -4.51
N HIS A 63 2.13 -4.06 -3.55
CA HIS A 63 2.26 -2.61 -3.66
C HIS A 63 3.12 -2.21 -4.87
N LYS A 64 4.24 -2.90 -5.08
CA LYS A 64 5.08 -2.66 -6.24
C LYS A 64 4.31 -2.84 -7.55
N ARG A 65 3.57 -3.92 -7.69
CA ARG A 65 2.79 -4.18 -8.90
C ARG A 65 1.64 -3.21 -9.12
N MET A 66 1.10 -2.64 -8.05
CA MET A 66 0.04 -1.62 -8.15
C MET A 66 0.56 -0.27 -8.67
N PHE A 67 1.81 0.04 -8.42
CA PHE A 67 2.34 1.39 -8.64
C PHE A 67 3.67 1.44 -9.42
N ASP A 68 4.22 0.32 -9.86
CA ASP A 68 5.55 0.24 -10.46
C ASP A 68 5.69 0.98 -11.81
N LYS A 69 4.59 1.15 -12.53
CA LYS A 69 4.57 1.93 -13.78
C LYS A 69 4.36 3.42 -13.55
N THR A 70 4.04 3.80 -12.32
CA THR A 70 3.70 5.17 -11.94
C THR A 70 4.80 5.78 -11.08
N TRP A 71 5.29 5.06 -10.08
CA TRP A 71 6.19 5.58 -9.06
C TRP A 71 7.42 4.71 -8.86
N LYS A 72 8.59 5.33 -8.77
CA LYS A 72 9.85 4.61 -8.50
C LYS A 72 9.92 4.00 -7.10
N TRP A 73 9.20 4.58 -6.12
CA TRP A 73 9.17 4.08 -4.75
C TRP A 73 8.19 2.91 -4.53
N ALA A 74 7.50 2.45 -5.57
CA ALA A 74 6.56 1.35 -5.47
C ALA A 74 7.20 0.10 -4.82
N GLY A 75 6.54 -0.45 -3.79
CA GLY A 75 7.01 -1.61 -3.05
C GLY A 75 8.10 -1.32 -2.00
N LYS A 76 8.51 -0.07 -1.84
CA LYS A 76 9.48 0.35 -0.83
C LYS A 76 8.77 1.01 0.34
N TYR A 77 9.14 0.62 1.56
CA TYR A 77 8.62 1.28 2.75
C TYR A 77 9.04 2.75 2.79
N ARG A 78 8.15 3.59 3.32
CA ARG A 78 8.43 5.02 3.48
C ARG A 78 9.63 5.24 4.41
N GLN A 79 10.34 6.33 4.17
CA GLN A 79 11.50 6.75 4.95
C GLN A 79 11.27 8.12 5.61
N SER A 80 10.00 8.49 5.78
CA SER A 80 9.60 9.72 6.46
C SER A 80 8.25 9.52 7.15
N ASP A 81 7.98 10.37 8.15
CA ASP A 81 6.68 10.40 8.80
C ASP A 81 5.67 11.13 7.92
N LYS A 82 4.43 10.62 7.94
CA LYS A 82 3.30 11.17 7.21
C LYS A 82 2.27 11.75 8.17
N ASN A 83 1.14 12.22 7.63
CA ASN A 83 0.01 12.73 8.42
C ASN A 83 -0.63 11.67 9.32
N ILE A 84 -0.49 10.39 8.98
CA ILE A 84 -0.93 9.25 9.79
C ILE A 84 0.13 8.14 9.73
N GLY A 85 -0.02 7.15 10.57
CA GLY A 85 0.85 5.97 10.58
C GLY A 85 1.80 5.95 11.77
N VAL A 86 2.49 4.82 11.92
CA VAL A 86 3.53 4.65 12.93
C VAL A 86 4.78 5.43 12.53
N PRO A 87 5.70 5.77 13.46
CA PRO A 87 7.00 6.34 13.09
C PRO A 87 7.70 5.47 12.05
N TRP A 88 8.23 6.10 11.01
CA TRP A 88 8.77 5.36 9.85
C TRP A 88 9.86 4.33 10.19
N PRO A 89 10.73 4.52 11.21
CA PRO A 89 11.69 3.49 11.57
C PRO A 89 11.05 2.21 12.12
N ASN A 90 9.80 2.29 12.54
CA ASN A 90 9.05 1.16 13.13
C ASN A 90 8.22 0.39 12.11
N VAL A 91 8.14 0.84 10.86
CA VAL A 91 7.27 0.24 9.83
C VAL A 91 7.56 -1.25 9.67
N GLN A 92 8.79 -1.64 9.46
CA GLN A 92 9.14 -3.05 9.24
C GLN A 92 8.79 -3.93 10.43
N VAL A 93 9.06 -3.47 11.64
CA VAL A 93 8.74 -4.20 12.87
C VAL A 93 7.22 -4.35 13.02
N GLU A 94 6.46 -3.30 12.78
CA GLU A 94 4.99 -3.33 12.89
C GLU A 94 4.37 -4.24 11.81
N ILE A 95 4.90 -4.27 10.60
CA ILE A 95 4.47 -5.21 9.57
C ILE A 95 4.72 -6.65 10.03
N ARG A 96 5.90 -6.96 10.57
CA ARG A 96 6.19 -8.31 11.08
C ARG A 96 5.26 -8.73 12.21
N LYS A 97 4.97 -7.82 13.14
CA LYS A 97 4.00 -8.08 14.21
C LYS A 97 2.62 -8.38 13.64
N LEU A 98 2.17 -7.61 12.67
CA LEU A 98 0.88 -7.85 12.01
C LEU A 98 0.84 -9.24 11.36
N LEU A 99 1.90 -9.62 10.65
CA LEU A 99 1.96 -10.92 9.97
C LEU A 99 2.01 -12.07 10.96
N ASP A 100 2.71 -11.93 12.08
CA ASP A 100 2.71 -12.91 13.15
C ASP A 100 1.32 -13.04 13.78
N ASP A 101 0.65 -11.93 14.03
CA ASP A 101 -0.73 -11.91 14.54
C ASP A 101 -1.68 -12.57 13.54
N ALA A 102 -1.55 -12.28 12.26
CA ALA A 102 -2.38 -12.85 11.21
C ALA A 102 -2.21 -14.38 11.12
N ALA A 103 -0.98 -14.85 11.19
CA ALA A 103 -0.69 -16.29 11.21
C ALA A 103 -1.34 -16.97 12.42
N PHE A 104 -1.26 -16.35 13.61
CA PHE A 104 -1.91 -16.82 14.82
C PHE A 104 -3.44 -16.86 14.68
N TRP A 105 -4.03 -15.79 14.12
CA TRP A 105 -5.48 -15.73 13.94
C TRP A 105 -5.99 -16.80 12.98
N ILE A 106 -5.24 -17.08 11.92
CA ILE A 106 -5.58 -18.14 10.95
C ILE A 106 -5.47 -19.52 11.60
N GLU A 107 -4.35 -19.80 12.27
CA GLU A 107 -4.08 -21.11 12.88
C GLU A 107 -5.11 -21.45 13.96
N ASN A 108 -5.55 -20.48 14.75
CA ASN A 108 -6.48 -20.65 15.85
C ASN A 108 -7.93 -20.35 15.50
N GLU A 109 -8.23 -20.04 14.23
CA GLU A 109 -9.58 -19.67 13.78
C GLU A 109 -10.22 -18.60 14.68
N THR A 110 -9.41 -17.59 15.07
CA THR A 110 -9.79 -16.56 16.06
C THR A 110 -10.94 -15.70 15.57
N PHE A 111 -10.99 -15.39 14.27
CA PHE A 111 -12.00 -14.53 13.66
C PHE A 111 -12.62 -15.19 12.45
N SER A 112 -13.87 -14.76 12.09
CA SER A 112 -14.45 -15.06 10.79
C SER A 112 -13.60 -14.46 9.66
N VAL A 113 -13.77 -14.96 8.44
CA VAL A 113 -13.04 -14.43 7.27
C VAL A 113 -13.28 -12.93 7.11
N ASP A 114 -14.52 -12.48 7.27
CA ASP A 114 -14.88 -11.07 7.13
C ASP A 114 -14.23 -10.21 8.21
N GLU A 115 -14.26 -10.66 9.47
CA GLU A 115 -13.62 -9.94 10.58
C GLU A 115 -12.10 -9.92 10.43
N PHE A 116 -11.49 -11.01 10.00
CA PHE A 116 -10.07 -11.09 9.69
C PHE A 116 -9.67 -10.05 8.64
N ALA A 117 -10.42 -9.98 7.54
CA ALA A 117 -10.15 -9.03 6.46
C ALA A 117 -10.24 -7.58 6.94
N VAL A 118 -11.26 -7.24 7.74
CA VAL A 118 -11.41 -5.90 8.32
C VAL A 118 -10.26 -5.55 9.25
N ARG A 119 -9.83 -6.47 10.09
CA ARG A 119 -8.70 -6.24 11.02
C ARG A 119 -7.38 -6.08 10.27
N MET A 120 -7.13 -6.88 9.23
CA MET A 120 -5.96 -6.73 8.37
C MET A 120 -5.94 -5.37 7.70
N HIS A 121 -7.05 -4.97 7.10
CA HIS A 121 -7.20 -3.67 6.46
C HIS A 121 -6.92 -2.53 7.45
N HIS A 122 -7.55 -2.56 8.61
CA HIS A 122 -7.39 -1.54 9.64
C HIS A 122 -5.93 -1.42 10.11
N ARG A 123 -5.29 -2.55 10.40
CA ARG A 123 -3.89 -2.57 10.86
C ARG A 123 -2.93 -2.06 9.79
N LEU A 124 -3.12 -2.46 8.53
CA LEU A 124 -2.29 -1.97 7.42
C LEU A 124 -2.43 -0.46 7.23
N VAL A 125 -3.65 0.07 7.29
CA VAL A 125 -3.88 1.52 7.20
C VAL A 125 -3.24 2.25 8.38
N LEU A 126 -3.32 1.69 9.58
CA LEU A 126 -2.71 2.26 10.78
C LEU A 126 -1.18 2.31 10.71
N ILE A 127 -0.55 1.25 10.21
CA ILE A 127 0.90 1.20 10.03
C ILE A 127 1.34 2.19 8.94
N HIS A 128 0.58 2.28 7.85
CA HIS A 128 0.85 3.18 6.73
C HIS A 128 2.25 2.97 6.15
N PRO A 129 2.54 1.75 5.62
CA PRO A 129 3.94 1.35 5.39
C PRO A 129 4.61 2.03 4.20
N PHE A 130 3.86 2.52 3.22
CA PHE A 130 4.40 3.04 1.98
C PHE A 130 4.28 4.56 1.89
N PRO A 131 5.03 5.22 0.97
CA PRO A 131 4.91 6.67 0.78
C PRO A 131 3.49 7.11 0.40
N ASN A 132 2.79 6.32 -0.41
CA ASN A 132 1.40 6.57 -0.79
C ASN A 132 0.71 5.27 -1.20
N GLY A 133 -0.59 5.32 -1.49
CA GLY A 133 -1.34 4.16 -1.95
C GLY A 133 -1.68 3.15 -0.86
N ASN A 134 -1.48 3.46 0.42
CA ASN A 134 -1.68 2.54 1.53
C ASN A 134 -3.14 2.06 1.65
N GLY A 135 -4.10 2.96 1.49
CA GLY A 135 -5.52 2.61 1.56
C GLY A 135 -5.93 1.68 0.42
N ARG A 136 -5.51 1.98 -0.79
CA ARG A 136 -5.79 1.15 -1.97
C ARG A 136 -5.11 -0.21 -1.88
N HIS A 137 -3.87 -0.25 -1.41
CA HIS A 137 -3.14 -1.49 -1.16
C HIS A 137 -3.84 -2.36 -0.11
N ALA A 138 -4.27 -1.78 1.00
CA ALA A 138 -4.93 -2.53 2.08
C ALA A 138 -6.28 -3.14 1.66
N ARG A 139 -6.95 -2.58 0.65
CA ARG A 139 -8.22 -3.10 0.13
C ARG A 139 -8.08 -4.34 -0.74
N LEU A 140 -6.93 -4.56 -1.32
CA LEU A 140 -6.64 -5.76 -2.11
C LEU A 140 -6.20 -6.91 -1.20
#